data_43e17e7cd0fd06e0c19a578dddbff092
#
_entry.id   43e17e7cd0fd06e0c19a578dddbff092
#
_cell.length_a   1.000
_cell.length_b   1.000
_cell.length_c   1.000
_cell.angle_alpha   90.00
_cell.angle_beta   90.00
_cell.angle_gamma   90.00
#
_symmetry.space_group_name_H-M   'P 1'
#
loop_
_entity.id
_entity.type
_entity.pdbx_description
1 polymer ?
#
loop_
_entity_poly.entity_id
_entity_poly.type
_entity_poly.pdbx_seq_one_letter_code
_entity_poly.pdbx_strand_id
1 'polypeptide(L)'
;MAPDKSKPRSILIKGGHVIDPAAKMNAPMDVLLRDGRVAEIAAPNKIRGGADEKFDARGLIVAPGFIDLHVHLREPGQSYKETIATGTAAAAGGGFTSVCTMPNTAPVVDTAEWVTWLRQPERGAVVNVFPIAAATRSSRGAALTDFAALQRAGAVAVTDDGKPILDDDVMRTALQLGAELNLPVVQHAEDTRLTEHCSMHEGPTSFRLGLRGMPAAAEANLVDRDVTLAQQIRESRLHVAHLSTSDALKAVRRGKRAKARVTCEVTPHHFALIDENVGGNTTCLFAKTG
;
A
#
# COMPACT_ATOMS: atom_id res chain seq x y z
N MET A 1 -25.33 -2.60 -13.49
CA MET A 1 -26.29 -2.77 -12.38
C MET A 1 -27.20 -1.55 -12.30
N ALA A 2 -28.49 -1.73 -12.19
CA ALA A 2 -29.38 -0.61 -11.86
C ALA A 2 -29.01 -0.09 -10.45
N PRO A 3 -29.02 1.23 -10.21
CA PRO A 3 -28.69 1.77 -8.89
C PRO A 3 -29.68 1.22 -7.85
N ASP A 4 -29.13 0.74 -6.74
CA ASP A 4 -29.91 0.30 -5.59
C ASP A 4 -30.71 1.48 -5.04
N LYS A 5 -32.02 1.46 -5.24
CA LYS A 5 -32.94 2.53 -4.82
C LYS A 5 -33.07 2.64 -3.29
N SER A 6 -32.50 1.71 -2.51
CA SER A 6 -32.54 1.69 -1.05
C SER A 6 -31.43 2.56 -0.41
N LYS A 7 -30.42 2.98 -1.17
CA LYS A 7 -29.32 3.83 -0.66
C LYS A 7 -29.64 5.31 -0.89
N PRO A 8 -29.37 6.16 0.11
CA PRO A 8 -29.56 7.59 -0.06
C PRO A 8 -28.67 8.11 -1.19
N ARG A 9 -29.24 8.91 -2.10
CA ARG A 9 -28.49 9.58 -3.17
C ARG A 9 -27.71 10.78 -2.68
N SER A 10 -28.12 11.31 -1.53
CA SER A 10 -27.48 12.46 -0.92
C SER A 10 -27.43 12.35 0.60
N ILE A 11 -26.29 12.72 1.17
CA ILE A 11 -26.03 12.76 2.62
C ILE A 11 -25.49 14.13 2.96
N LEU A 12 -26.11 14.83 3.92
CA LEU A 12 -25.59 16.06 4.48
C LEU A 12 -24.90 15.76 5.82
N ILE A 13 -23.57 15.86 5.83
CA ILE A 13 -22.74 15.76 7.04
C ILE A 13 -22.68 17.15 7.67
N LYS A 14 -23.18 17.30 8.91
CA LYS A 14 -23.37 18.58 9.56
C LYS A 14 -22.42 18.82 10.72
N GLY A 15 -21.78 20.00 10.73
CA GLY A 15 -21.08 20.54 11.89
C GLY A 15 -19.78 19.80 12.26
N GLY A 16 -19.24 18.99 11.36
CA GLY A 16 -17.97 18.33 11.56
C GLY A 16 -16.78 19.28 11.38
N HIS A 17 -15.65 18.96 12.02
CA HIS A 17 -14.40 19.65 11.77
C HIS A 17 -13.73 19.04 10.53
N VAL A 18 -13.83 19.73 9.39
CA VAL A 18 -13.27 19.25 8.12
C VAL A 18 -11.77 19.48 8.09
N ILE A 19 -11.01 18.41 7.84
CA ILE A 19 -9.56 18.45 7.62
C ILE A 19 -9.27 17.86 6.23
N ASP A 20 -8.89 18.71 5.29
CA ASP A 20 -8.44 18.32 3.96
C ASP A 20 -7.15 19.07 3.61
N PRO A 21 -5.96 18.45 3.74
CA PRO A 21 -4.69 19.10 3.45
C PRO A 21 -4.53 19.51 1.99
N ALA A 22 -5.12 18.76 1.04
CA ALA A 22 -5.03 19.05 -0.39
C ALA A 22 -5.81 20.33 -0.73
N ALA A 23 -6.98 20.50 -0.13
CA ALA A 23 -7.79 21.71 -0.27
C ALA A 23 -7.40 22.81 0.74
N LYS A 24 -6.40 22.58 1.61
CA LYS A 24 -5.98 23.47 2.70
C LYS A 24 -7.13 23.83 3.64
N MET A 25 -8.07 22.92 3.85
CA MET A 25 -9.20 23.11 4.77
C MET A 25 -8.85 22.55 6.15
N ASN A 26 -9.19 23.34 7.18
CA ASN A 26 -9.07 22.96 8.59
C ASN A 26 -10.02 23.83 9.40
N ALA A 27 -11.33 23.51 9.35
CA ALA A 27 -12.37 24.32 9.97
C ALA A 27 -13.68 23.54 10.16
N PRO A 28 -14.59 24.00 11.07
CA PRO A 28 -15.95 23.49 11.13
C PRO A 28 -16.71 23.78 9.83
N MET A 29 -17.24 22.75 9.17
CA MET A 29 -17.95 22.84 7.90
C MET A 29 -19.10 21.84 7.84
N ASP A 30 -20.06 22.10 6.95
CA ASP A 30 -21.02 21.12 6.47
C ASP A 30 -20.54 20.57 5.12
N VAL A 31 -20.76 19.27 4.87
CA VAL A 31 -20.38 18.60 3.61
C VAL A 31 -21.61 17.90 3.04
N LEU A 32 -21.97 18.23 1.80
CA LEU A 32 -23.02 17.54 1.06
C LEU A 32 -22.39 16.52 0.11
N LEU A 33 -22.71 15.26 0.31
CA LEU A 33 -22.42 14.18 -0.62
C LEU A 33 -23.64 13.96 -1.51
N ARG A 34 -23.43 13.80 -2.81
CA ARG A 34 -24.48 13.46 -3.78
C ARG A 34 -23.91 12.52 -4.84
N ASP A 35 -24.62 11.44 -5.09
CA ASP A 35 -24.26 10.44 -6.10
C ASP A 35 -22.79 9.97 -5.99
N GLY A 36 -22.35 9.73 -4.74
CA GLY A 36 -20.99 9.25 -4.44
C GLY A 36 -19.87 10.31 -4.58
N ARG A 37 -20.22 11.60 -4.67
CA ARG A 37 -19.26 12.71 -4.78
C ARG A 37 -19.51 13.78 -3.75
N VAL A 38 -18.48 14.53 -3.41
CA VAL A 38 -18.62 15.78 -2.65
C VAL A 38 -19.23 16.83 -3.58
N ALA A 39 -20.49 17.18 -3.32
CA ALA A 39 -21.23 18.14 -4.13
C ALA A 39 -21.01 19.57 -3.65
N GLU A 40 -20.93 19.79 -2.33
CA GLU A 40 -20.74 21.11 -1.74
C GLU A 40 -20.04 21.00 -0.37
N ILE A 41 -19.17 21.95 -0.06
CA ILE A 41 -18.61 22.17 1.27
C ILE A 41 -18.82 23.64 1.60
N ALA A 42 -19.44 23.92 2.74
CA ALA A 42 -19.71 25.29 3.16
C ALA A 42 -19.63 25.46 4.69
N ALA A 43 -19.57 26.69 5.15
CA ALA A 43 -19.66 27.01 6.57
C ALA A 43 -20.95 26.43 7.19
N PRO A 44 -20.97 26.11 8.49
CA PRO A 44 -22.11 25.48 9.13
C PRO A 44 -23.44 26.18 8.84
N ASN A 45 -24.44 25.39 8.49
CA ASN A 45 -25.81 25.85 8.14
C ASN A 45 -25.91 26.76 6.89
N LYS A 46 -24.90 26.76 6.01
CA LYS A 46 -24.93 27.52 4.75
C LYS A 46 -25.38 26.69 3.55
N ILE A 47 -25.25 25.38 3.60
CA ILE A 47 -25.75 24.48 2.52
C ILE A 47 -27.28 24.60 2.50
N ARG A 48 -27.80 25.05 1.36
CA ARG A 48 -29.23 25.16 1.11
C ARG A 48 -29.70 24.02 0.21
N GLY A 49 -30.78 23.38 0.59
CA GLY A 49 -31.35 22.27 -0.12
C GLY A 49 -31.52 21.04 0.77
N GLY A 50 -32.36 20.11 0.32
CA GLY A 50 -32.60 18.86 1.02
C GLY A 50 -31.48 17.84 0.75
N ALA A 51 -31.28 16.96 1.69
CA ALA A 51 -30.56 15.70 1.50
C ALA A 51 -31.47 14.56 1.97
N ASP A 52 -31.30 13.37 1.35
CA ASP A 52 -32.08 12.20 1.71
C ASP A 52 -31.79 11.74 3.13
N GLU A 53 -30.53 11.96 3.56
CA GLU A 53 -30.04 11.62 4.90
C GLU A 53 -29.23 12.79 5.48
N LYS A 54 -29.27 12.93 6.81
CA LYS A 54 -28.46 13.91 7.56
C LYS A 54 -27.65 13.19 8.61
N PHE A 55 -26.36 13.42 8.64
CA PHE A 55 -25.44 12.89 9.63
C PHE A 55 -24.91 14.03 10.52
N ASP A 56 -25.15 13.94 11.82
CA ASP A 56 -24.63 14.90 12.79
C ASP A 56 -23.17 14.55 13.12
N ALA A 57 -22.24 15.37 12.64
CA ALA A 57 -20.80 15.18 12.83
C ALA A 57 -20.22 16.15 13.87
N ARG A 58 -21.03 16.79 14.72
CA ARG A 58 -20.53 17.70 15.76
C ARG A 58 -19.60 16.97 16.73
N GLY A 59 -18.40 17.53 16.92
CA GLY A 59 -17.34 16.91 17.72
C GLY A 59 -16.53 15.83 17.00
N LEU A 60 -16.86 15.55 15.73
CA LEU A 60 -16.11 14.58 14.89
C LEU A 60 -15.23 15.30 13.87
N ILE A 61 -14.17 14.60 13.46
CA ILE A 61 -13.34 14.99 12.31
C ILE A 61 -13.97 14.40 11.05
N VAL A 62 -14.08 15.22 10.01
CA VAL A 62 -14.48 14.81 8.66
C VAL A 62 -13.30 15.03 7.73
N ALA A 63 -12.81 13.97 7.13
CA ALA A 63 -11.64 14.00 6.26
C ALA A 63 -11.86 13.12 5.03
N PRO A 64 -11.08 13.28 3.95
CA PRO A 64 -10.97 12.26 2.91
C PRO A 64 -10.62 10.90 3.53
N GLY A 65 -11.20 9.82 3.02
CA GLY A 65 -10.88 8.48 3.50
C GLY A 65 -9.40 8.13 3.28
N PHE A 66 -8.85 7.34 4.17
CA PHE A 66 -7.47 6.89 4.05
C PHE A 66 -7.27 5.97 2.84
N ILE A 67 -6.02 5.93 2.35
CA ILE A 67 -5.57 5.02 1.30
C ILE A 67 -4.48 4.14 1.88
N ASP A 68 -4.66 2.82 1.84
CA ASP A 68 -3.61 1.86 2.19
C ASP A 68 -2.91 1.40 0.92
N LEU A 69 -1.61 1.65 0.84
CA LEU A 69 -0.81 1.33 -0.34
C LEU A 69 -0.33 -0.12 -0.38
N HIS A 70 -0.54 -0.89 0.72
CA HIS A 70 0.04 -2.22 0.86
C HIS A 70 -0.84 -3.14 1.69
N VAL A 71 -1.73 -3.90 1.04
CA VAL A 71 -2.57 -4.89 1.70
C VAL A 71 -2.51 -6.25 1.02
N HIS A 72 -2.81 -7.31 1.79
CA HIS A 72 -2.87 -8.67 1.29
C HIS A 72 -4.30 -9.20 1.39
N LEU A 73 -5.08 -9.09 0.32
CA LEU A 73 -6.44 -9.61 0.28
C LEU A 73 -6.51 -11.13 0.01
N ARG A 74 -5.36 -11.76 -0.25
CA ARG A 74 -5.16 -13.22 -0.33
C ARG A 74 -5.95 -13.96 -1.42
N GLU A 75 -6.76 -13.29 -2.17
CA GLU A 75 -7.42 -13.85 -3.36
C GLU A 75 -6.69 -13.39 -4.64
N PRO A 76 -6.54 -14.30 -5.59
CA PRO A 76 -7.08 -15.68 -5.68
C PRO A 76 -6.31 -16.69 -4.81
N GLY A 77 -6.97 -17.81 -4.48
CA GLY A 77 -6.38 -19.07 -4.04
C GLY A 77 -5.97 -19.21 -2.58
N GLN A 78 -6.04 -18.14 -1.77
CA GLN A 78 -5.73 -18.17 -0.34
C GLN A 78 -6.88 -17.66 0.53
N SER A 79 -8.12 -17.82 0.07
CA SER A 79 -9.34 -17.31 0.73
C SER A 79 -9.53 -17.83 2.17
N TYR A 80 -8.81 -18.87 2.56
CA TYR A 80 -8.80 -19.36 3.94
C TYR A 80 -8.04 -18.45 4.91
N LYS A 81 -7.25 -17.50 4.39
CA LYS A 81 -6.54 -16.48 5.19
C LYS A 81 -7.31 -15.17 5.25
N GLU A 82 -7.80 -14.73 4.08
CA GLU A 82 -8.52 -13.47 3.89
C GLU A 82 -9.24 -13.51 2.54
N THR A 83 -10.33 -12.74 2.40
CA THR A 83 -11.02 -12.52 1.13
C THR A 83 -11.05 -11.03 0.79
N ILE A 84 -11.31 -10.70 -0.47
CA ILE A 84 -11.51 -9.31 -0.89
C ILE A 84 -12.68 -8.69 -0.11
N ALA A 85 -13.75 -9.42 0.09
CA ALA A 85 -14.92 -8.93 0.84
C ALA A 85 -14.58 -8.62 2.31
N THR A 86 -13.92 -9.55 3.03
CA THR A 86 -13.62 -9.38 4.46
C THR A 86 -12.49 -8.38 4.70
N GLY A 87 -11.42 -8.42 3.88
CA GLY A 87 -10.31 -7.46 3.98
C GLY A 87 -10.75 -6.02 3.67
N THR A 88 -11.62 -5.83 2.66
CA THR A 88 -12.15 -4.49 2.36
C THR A 88 -13.17 -4.01 3.40
N ALA A 89 -13.90 -4.91 4.06
CA ALA A 89 -14.76 -4.56 5.19
C ALA A 89 -13.92 -4.11 6.41
N ALA A 90 -12.80 -4.80 6.69
CA ALA A 90 -11.85 -4.38 7.71
C ALA A 90 -11.24 -3.01 7.41
N ALA A 91 -10.84 -2.78 6.14
CA ALA A 91 -10.35 -1.48 5.69
C ALA A 91 -11.37 -0.36 5.91
N ALA A 92 -12.64 -0.58 5.53
CA ALA A 92 -13.71 0.37 5.77
C ALA A 92 -13.91 0.67 7.26
N GLY A 93 -13.85 -0.36 8.12
CA GLY A 93 -13.89 -0.20 9.58
C GLY A 93 -12.74 0.64 10.14
N GLY A 94 -11.57 0.62 9.48
CA GLY A 94 -10.41 1.47 9.80
C GLY A 94 -10.44 2.86 9.17
N GLY A 95 -11.49 3.23 8.42
CA GLY A 95 -11.59 4.52 7.73
C GLY A 95 -10.85 4.60 6.39
N PHE A 96 -10.40 3.46 5.84
CA PHE A 96 -9.82 3.39 4.51
C PHE A 96 -10.91 3.27 3.45
N THR A 97 -10.83 4.08 2.42
CA THR A 97 -11.76 4.05 1.29
C THR A 97 -11.13 3.48 0.03
N SER A 98 -9.84 3.24 0.07
CA SER A 98 -9.06 2.68 -1.04
C SER A 98 -7.91 1.84 -0.50
N VAL A 99 -7.65 0.70 -1.15
CA VAL A 99 -6.54 -0.20 -0.81
C VAL A 99 -5.81 -0.66 -2.07
N CYS A 100 -4.49 -0.80 -2.00
CA CYS A 100 -3.68 -1.39 -3.05
C CYS A 100 -3.32 -2.83 -2.65
N THR A 101 -3.78 -3.82 -3.43
CA THR A 101 -3.56 -5.22 -3.08
C THR A 101 -2.33 -5.80 -3.76
N MET A 102 -1.51 -6.50 -2.98
CA MET A 102 -0.28 -7.15 -3.43
C MET A 102 -0.54 -8.41 -4.26
N PRO A 103 0.38 -8.76 -5.20
CA PRO A 103 0.20 -9.84 -6.16
C PRO A 103 0.53 -11.24 -5.64
N ASN A 104 1.03 -11.39 -4.42
CA ASN A 104 1.56 -12.64 -3.86
C ASN A 104 0.47 -13.64 -3.45
N THR A 105 -0.33 -14.02 -4.40
CA THR A 105 -1.47 -14.96 -4.29
C THR A 105 -1.17 -16.28 -5.02
N ALA A 106 -2.13 -17.21 -5.10
CA ALA A 106 -1.99 -18.48 -5.78
C ALA A 106 -3.18 -18.73 -6.73
N PRO A 107 -3.05 -18.47 -8.05
CA PRO A 107 -1.84 -18.02 -8.75
C PRO A 107 -1.43 -16.58 -8.41
N VAL A 108 -0.18 -16.25 -8.72
CA VAL A 108 0.34 -14.87 -8.63
C VAL A 108 -0.40 -13.99 -9.64
N VAL A 109 -0.66 -12.74 -9.26
CA VAL A 109 -1.30 -11.75 -10.14
C VAL A 109 -0.27 -11.17 -11.11
N ASP A 110 0.07 -11.93 -12.15
CA ASP A 110 1.09 -11.59 -13.15
C ASP A 110 0.56 -11.46 -14.58
N THR A 111 -0.78 -11.52 -14.75
CA THR A 111 -1.45 -11.36 -16.04
C THR A 111 -2.58 -10.34 -15.97
N ALA A 112 -2.97 -9.79 -17.13
CA ALA A 112 -4.07 -8.83 -17.26
C ALA A 112 -5.42 -9.41 -16.79
N GLU A 113 -5.64 -10.71 -16.99
CA GLU A 113 -6.84 -11.41 -16.57
C GLU A 113 -7.00 -11.36 -15.06
N TRP A 114 -5.93 -11.65 -14.31
CA TRP A 114 -5.95 -11.62 -12.84
C TRP A 114 -6.13 -10.20 -12.29
N VAL A 115 -5.51 -9.20 -12.92
CA VAL A 115 -5.72 -7.78 -12.57
C VAL A 115 -7.19 -7.40 -12.74
N THR A 116 -7.81 -7.80 -13.87
CA THR A 116 -9.23 -7.54 -14.13
C THR A 116 -10.11 -8.29 -13.13
N TRP A 117 -9.78 -9.55 -12.83
CA TRP A 117 -10.55 -10.39 -11.91
C TRP A 117 -10.64 -9.80 -10.50
N LEU A 118 -9.55 -9.23 -9.96
CA LEU A 118 -9.53 -8.59 -8.64
C LEU A 118 -10.52 -7.42 -8.51
N ARG A 119 -10.87 -6.78 -9.62
CA ARG A 119 -11.74 -5.59 -9.66
C ARG A 119 -13.20 -5.90 -9.96
N GLN A 120 -13.53 -7.16 -10.15
CA GLN A 120 -14.90 -7.55 -10.45
C GLN A 120 -15.84 -7.29 -9.27
N PRO A 121 -17.05 -6.71 -9.48
CA PRO A 121 -18.02 -6.45 -8.41
C PRO A 121 -18.42 -7.69 -7.61
N GLU A 122 -18.36 -8.85 -8.23
CA GLU A 122 -18.71 -10.15 -7.66
C GLU A 122 -17.75 -10.56 -6.52
N ARG A 123 -16.59 -9.90 -6.43
CA ARG A 123 -15.64 -10.11 -5.32
C ARG A 123 -16.12 -9.49 -4.00
N GLY A 124 -17.17 -8.67 -4.02
CA GLY A 124 -17.82 -8.13 -2.82
C GLY A 124 -16.98 -7.04 -2.12
N ALA A 125 -16.10 -6.37 -2.83
CA ALA A 125 -15.33 -5.25 -2.29
C ALA A 125 -16.26 -4.10 -1.86
N VAL A 126 -16.09 -3.59 -0.65
CA VAL A 126 -16.85 -2.46 -0.10
C VAL A 126 -16.08 -1.13 -0.13
N VAL A 127 -14.78 -1.17 -0.45
CA VAL A 127 -13.93 0.00 -0.75
C VAL A 127 -13.28 -0.19 -2.13
N ASN A 128 -12.61 0.85 -2.63
CA ASN A 128 -11.90 0.75 -3.91
C ASN A 128 -10.70 -0.19 -3.79
N VAL A 129 -10.58 -1.16 -4.69
CA VAL A 129 -9.44 -2.08 -4.77
C VAL A 129 -8.61 -1.73 -6.00
N PHE A 130 -7.35 -1.40 -5.79
CA PHE A 130 -6.36 -1.11 -6.80
C PHE A 130 -5.33 -2.23 -6.85
N PRO A 131 -5.32 -3.08 -7.89
CA PRO A 131 -4.32 -4.14 -8.00
C PRO A 131 -2.91 -3.60 -8.21
N ILE A 132 -1.95 -4.14 -7.47
CA ILE A 132 -0.54 -4.12 -7.82
C ILE A 132 -0.24 -5.49 -8.43
N ALA A 133 0.38 -5.52 -9.61
CA ALA A 133 0.67 -6.76 -10.30
C ALA A 133 2.12 -7.20 -10.09
N ALA A 134 2.43 -8.47 -10.34
CA ALA A 134 3.79 -8.95 -10.23
C ALA A 134 4.69 -8.30 -11.30
N ALA A 135 5.86 -7.86 -10.88
CA ALA A 135 6.87 -7.30 -11.77
C ALA A 135 7.53 -8.37 -12.63
N THR A 136 7.75 -9.56 -12.05
CA THR A 136 8.29 -10.70 -12.79
C THR A 136 7.29 -11.85 -12.83
N ARG A 137 7.41 -12.69 -13.86
CA ARG A 137 6.53 -13.86 -14.03
C ARG A 137 6.61 -14.79 -12.84
N SER A 138 5.45 -15.06 -12.23
CA SER A 138 5.31 -15.86 -11.01
C SER A 138 6.14 -15.35 -9.83
N SER A 139 6.50 -14.06 -9.81
CA SER A 139 7.37 -13.42 -8.81
C SER A 139 8.66 -14.22 -8.59
N ARG A 140 9.36 -14.55 -9.68
CA ARG A 140 10.61 -15.33 -9.64
C ARG A 140 11.87 -14.47 -9.74
N GLY A 141 11.74 -13.15 -9.89
CA GLY A 141 12.86 -12.24 -9.98
C GLY A 141 13.68 -12.32 -11.28
N ALA A 142 13.17 -12.99 -12.33
CA ALA A 142 13.92 -13.28 -13.56
C ALA A 142 13.33 -12.58 -14.81
N ALA A 143 12.22 -13.05 -15.33
CA ALA A 143 11.60 -12.53 -16.54
C ALA A 143 10.48 -11.56 -16.19
N LEU A 144 10.54 -10.34 -16.71
CA LEU A 144 9.50 -9.32 -16.51
C LEU A 144 8.16 -9.74 -17.12
N THR A 145 7.09 -9.27 -16.52
CA THR A 145 5.73 -9.35 -17.05
C THR A 145 5.47 -8.26 -18.09
N ASP A 146 4.33 -8.31 -18.78
CA ASP A 146 3.93 -7.23 -19.70
C ASP A 146 3.31 -6.06 -18.92
N PHE A 147 4.13 -5.12 -18.47
CA PHE A 147 3.70 -3.95 -17.70
C PHE A 147 2.61 -3.13 -18.41
N ALA A 148 2.69 -3.02 -19.74
CA ALA A 148 1.70 -2.26 -20.50
C ALA A 148 0.33 -2.96 -20.50
N ALA A 149 0.30 -4.29 -20.64
CA ALA A 149 -0.94 -5.05 -20.53
C ALA A 149 -1.52 -4.99 -19.12
N LEU A 150 -0.68 -5.13 -18.08
CA LEU A 150 -1.09 -5.02 -16.68
C LEU A 150 -1.69 -3.65 -16.36
N GLN A 151 -1.03 -2.57 -16.80
CA GLN A 151 -1.53 -1.20 -16.62
C GLN A 151 -2.86 -0.98 -17.33
N ARG A 152 -3.01 -1.44 -18.59
CA ARG A 152 -4.30 -1.35 -19.31
C ARG A 152 -5.42 -2.11 -18.60
N ALA A 153 -5.12 -3.20 -17.93
CA ALA A 153 -6.07 -3.95 -17.12
C ALA A 153 -6.43 -3.24 -15.79
N GLY A 154 -5.63 -2.23 -15.39
CA GLY A 154 -5.88 -1.40 -14.22
C GLY A 154 -4.93 -1.62 -13.06
N ALA A 155 -3.78 -2.26 -13.27
CA ALA A 155 -2.71 -2.27 -12.28
C ALA A 155 -2.16 -0.85 -12.07
N VAL A 156 -1.93 -0.47 -10.81
CA VAL A 156 -1.47 0.87 -10.41
C VAL A 156 0.02 0.91 -10.10
N ALA A 157 0.65 -0.24 -9.93
CA ALA A 157 2.09 -0.42 -9.72
C ALA A 157 2.47 -1.87 -10.04
N VAL A 158 3.77 -2.18 -10.00
CA VAL A 158 4.29 -3.55 -10.11
C VAL A 158 5.25 -3.86 -8.97
N THR A 159 5.24 -5.12 -8.50
CA THR A 159 6.10 -5.61 -7.41
C THR A 159 6.17 -7.14 -7.43
N ASP A 160 7.23 -7.69 -6.89
CA ASP A 160 7.27 -9.12 -6.54
C ASP A 160 7.01 -9.35 -5.04
N ASP A 161 6.32 -8.44 -4.36
CA ASP A 161 6.17 -8.40 -2.90
C ASP A 161 6.07 -9.77 -2.23
N GLY A 162 6.76 -9.86 -1.09
CA GLY A 162 7.11 -11.11 -0.41
C GLY A 162 8.36 -11.77 -0.98
N LYS A 163 8.91 -11.23 -2.09
CA LYS A 163 10.21 -11.60 -2.66
C LYS A 163 10.90 -10.37 -3.24
N PRO A 164 12.23 -10.27 -3.13
CA PRO A 164 12.99 -9.19 -3.75
C PRO A 164 13.25 -9.45 -5.24
N ILE A 165 13.43 -8.37 -5.99
CA ILE A 165 14.13 -8.43 -7.28
C ILE A 165 15.61 -8.25 -6.98
N LEU A 166 16.36 -9.35 -6.94
CA LEU A 166 17.79 -9.36 -6.57
C LEU A 166 18.70 -8.97 -7.72
N ASP A 167 18.34 -9.33 -8.95
CA ASP A 167 19.13 -9.08 -10.14
C ASP A 167 19.08 -7.60 -10.53
N ASP A 168 20.27 -6.99 -10.70
CA ASP A 168 20.41 -5.56 -11.00
C ASP A 168 19.86 -5.19 -12.38
N ASP A 169 20.05 -6.05 -13.39
CA ASP A 169 19.60 -5.78 -14.75
C ASP A 169 18.08 -5.94 -14.87
N VAL A 170 17.50 -6.90 -14.16
CA VAL A 170 16.04 -7.07 -14.06
C VAL A 170 15.42 -5.83 -13.39
N MET A 171 15.98 -5.35 -12.27
CA MET A 171 15.49 -4.17 -11.58
C MET A 171 15.66 -2.90 -12.44
N ARG A 172 16.81 -2.75 -13.08
CA ARG A 172 17.08 -1.64 -14.03
C ARG A 172 16.03 -1.60 -15.13
N THR A 173 15.78 -2.75 -15.77
CA THR A 173 14.80 -2.86 -16.85
C THR A 173 13.38 -2.60 -16.36
N ALA A 174 13.02 -3.09 -15.16
CA ALA A 174 11.73 -2.81 -14.54
C ALA A 174 11.52 -1.30 -14.32
N LEU A 175 12.53 -0.60 -13.80
CA LEU A 175 12.47 0.84 -13.59
C LEU A 175 12.38 1.62 -14.93
N GLN A 176 13.06 1.16 -15.97
CA GLN A 176 12.97 1.77 -17.32
C GLN A 176 11.57 1.63 -17.91
N LEU A 177 11.02 0.41 -17.92
CA LEU A 177 9.65 0.17 -18.39
C LEU A 177 8.62 0.92 -17.54
N GLY A 178 8.81 0.94 -16.21
CA GLY A 178 7.98 1.71 -15.28
C GLY A 178 8.01 3.22 -15.61
N ALA A 179 9.18 3.76 -15.98
CA ALA A 179 9.32 5.17 -16.38
C ALA A 179 8.55 5.48 -17.66
N GLU A 180 8.67 4.63 -18.69
CA GLU A 180 7.96 4.78 -19.97
C GLU A 180 6.44 4.79 -19.80
N LEU A 181 5.94 3.97 -18.89
CA LEU A 181 4.51 3.82 -18.63
C LEU A 181 4.00 4.72 -17.49
N ASN A 182 4.87 5.50 -16.84
CA ASN A 182 4.57 6.23 -15.60
C ASN A 182 4.00 5.30 -14.50
N LEU A 183 4.47 4.06 -14.43
CA LEU A 183 4.04 3.01 -13.52
C LEU A 183 5.08 2.82 -12.41
N PRO A 184 4.72 2.97 -11.13
CA PRO A 184 5.65 2.75 -10.04
C PRO A 184 6.14 1.29 -9.95
N VAL A 185 7.43 1.12 -9.63
CA VAL A 185 8.01 -0.16 -9.23
C VAL A 185 8.15 -0.15 -7.71
N VAL A 186 7.55 -1.14 -7.04
CA VAL A 186 7.60 -1.32 -5.59
C VAL A 186 8.58 -2.44 -5.28
N GLN A 187 9.50 -2.22 -4.35
CA GLN A 187 10.49 -3.21 -3.94
C GLN A 187 10.25 -3.70 -2.52
N HIS A 188 10.12 -5.01 -2.37
CA HIS A 188 10.30 -5.73 -1.11
C HIS A 188 11.80 -5.92 -0.88
N ALA A 189 12.43 -5.00 -0.17
CA ALA A 189 13.88 -4.95 -0.04
C ALA A 189 14.38 -5.91 1.04
N GLU A 190 14.59 -7.17 0.67
CA GLU A 190 15.15 -8.20 1.55
C GLU A 190 16.15 -9.07 0.75
N ASP A 191 17.45 -8.94 1.00
CA ASP A 191 18.41 -9.88 0.43
C ASP A 191 18.25 -11.25 1.10
N THR A 192 17.45 -12.11 0.47
CA THR A 192 17.10 -13.43 0.98
C THR A 192 18.31 -14.38 1.14
N ARG A 193 19.45 -14.06 0.55
CA ARG A 193 20.71 -14.79 0.75
C ARG A 193 21.29 -14.56 2.14
N LEU A 194 20.95 -13.43 2.76
CA LEU A 194 21.39 -13.04 4.11
C LEU A 194 20.35 -13.38 5.20
N THR A 195 19.07 -13.53 4.82
CA THR A 195 17.97 -13.66 5.76
C THR A 195 17.43 -15.08 5.89
N GLU A 196 18.06 -16.05 5.28
CA GLU A 196 17.65 -17.45 5.35
C GLU A 196 17.58 -17.92 6.81
N HIS A 197 16.42 -18.45 7.21
CA HIS A 197 16.11 -18.88 8.59
C HIS A 197 16.21 -17.80 9.66
N CYS A 198 16.26 -16.52 9.31
CA CYS A 198 16.16 -15.41 10.27
C CYS A 198 14.73 -15.26 10.80
N SER A 199 14.61 -14.90 12.08
CA SER A 199 13.33 -14.82 12.76
C SER A 199 12.99 -13.43 13.28
N MET A 200 13.96 -12.54 13.39
CA MET A 200 13.79 -11.17 13.88
C MET A 200 14.98 -10.31 13.48
N HIS A 201 14.95 -9.03 13.80
CA HIS A 201 16.10 -8.12 13.64
C HIS A 201 17.34 -8.63 14.40
N GLU A 202 18.51 -8.50 13.77
CA GLU A 202 19.80 -8.84 14.42
C GLU A 202 20.18 -7.78 15.45
N GLY A 203 20.32 -8.18 16.70
CA GLY A 203 20.66 -7.28 17.78
C GLY A 203 20.75 -7.98 19.14
N PRO A 204 20.89 -7.19 20.23
CA PRO A 204 20.98 -7.74 21.58
C PRO A 204 19.79 -8.66 21.95
N THR A 205 18.59 -8.33 21.46
CA THR A 205 17.40 -9.12 21.76
C THR A 205 17.42 -10.47 21.06
N SER A 206 17.77 -10.53 19.76
CA SER A 206 17.87 -11.79 19.03
C SER A 206 18.95 -12.69 19.64
N PHE A 207 20.09 -12.12 20.02
CA PHE A 207 21.16 -12.86 20.70
C PHE A 207 20.68 -13.41 22.04
N ARG A 208 20.02 -12.61 22.90
CA ARG A 208 19.50 -13.03 24.20
C ARG A 208 18.46 -14.14 24.08
N LEU A 209 17.64 -14.12 23.02
CA LEU A 209 16.58 -15.11 22.79
C LEU A 209 17.10 -16.37 22.06
N GLY A 210 18.35 -16.38 21.61
CA GLY A 210 18.90 -17.48 20.79
C GLY A 210 18.25 -17.58 19.42
N LEU A 211 17.68 -16.49 18.89
CA LEU A 211 17.06 -16.43 17.58
C LEU A 211 18.05 -15.90 16.54
N ARG A 212 18.00 -16.48 15.35
CA ARG A 212 18.80 -15.98 14.24
C ARG A 212 18.30 -14.61 13.80
N GLY A 213 19.19 -13.61 13.89
CA GLY A 213 18.89 -12.24 13.54
C GLY A 213 19.04 -11.97 12.04
N MET A 214 18.18 -11.11 11.51
CA MET A 214 18.25 -10.56 10.16
C MET A 214 19.15 -9.32 10.19
N PRO A 215 20.28 -9.33 9.47
CA PRO A 215 21.19 -8.17 9.45
C PRO A 215 20.54 -7.00 8.72
N ALA A 216 20.69 -5.79 9.26
CA ALA A 216 20.17 -4.56 8.63
C ALA A 216 20.67 -4.36 7.19
N ALA A 217 21.86 -4.88 6.86
CA ALA A 217 22.43 -4.85 5.52
C ALA A 217 21.56 -5.57 4.48
N ALA A 218 20.75 -6.55 4.88
CA ALA A 218 19.88 -7.27 3.97
C ALA A 218 18.81 -6.36 3.31
N GLU A 219 18.34 -5.36 4.02
CA GLU A 219 17.45 -4.33 3.46
C GLU A 219 18.28 -3.18 2.88
N ALA A 220 19.21 -2.63 3.67
CA ALA A 220 19.90 -1.39 3.35
C ALA A 220 20.65 -1.44 2.01
N ASN A 221 21.31 -2.55 1.70
CA ASN A 221 22.09 -2.70 0.46
C ASN A 221 21.19 -2.69 -0.77
N LEU A 222 20.02 -3.39 -0.72
CA LEU A 222 19.08 -3.40 -1.83
C LEU A 222 18.43 -2.04 -2.03
N VAL A 223 18.03 -1.36 -0.95
CA VAL A 223 17.48 -0.01 -1.04
C VAL A 223 18.49 0.97 -1.61
N ASP A 224 19.76 0.88 -1.19
CA ASP A 224 20.83 1.74 -1.71
C ASP A 224 21.08 1.53 -3.20
N ARG A 225 21.10 0.27 -3.65
CA ARG A 225 21.16 -0.12 -5.07
C ARG A 225 19.99 0.46 -5.85
N ASP A 226 18.76 0.22 -5.39
CA ASP A 226 17.56 0.61 -6.12
C ASP A 226 17.40 2.13 -6.21
N VAL A 227 17.72 2.84 -5.14
CA VAL A 227 17.78 4.31 -5.14
C VAL A 227 18.82 4.82 -6.14
N THR A 228 19.98 4.16 -6.22
CA THR A 228 21.03 4.52 -7.18
C THR A 228 20.58 4.29 -8.62
N LEU A 229 19.89 3.19 -8.91
CA LEU A 229 19.29 2.93 -10.21
C LEU A 229 18.22 3.97 -10.57
N ALA A 230 17.36 4.30 -9.61
CA ALA A 230 16.30 5.31 -9.80
C ALA A 230 16.87 6.72 -10.05
N GLN A 231 18.04 7.05 -9.52
CA GLN A 231 18.74 8.31 -9.83
C GLN A 231 19.27 8.36 -11.29
N GLN A 232 19.65 7.20 -11.81
CA GLN A 232 20.18 7.08 -13.17
C GLN A 232 19.09 7.05 -14.24
N ILE A 233 17.88 6.60 -13.88
CA ILE A 233 16.77 6.42 -14.81
C ILE A 233 15.77 7.56 -14.63
N ARG A 234 15.83 8.54 -15.52
CA ARG A 234 14.93 9.70 -15.48
C ARG A 234 13.46 9.23 -15.54
N GLU A 235 12.60 9.91 -14.78
CA GLU A 235 11.16 9.66 -14.68
C GLU A 235 10.78 8.31 -14.04
N SER A 236 11.74 7.44 -13.68
CA SER A 236 11.42 6.23 -12.91
C SER A 236 10.79 6.58 -11.56
N ARG A 237 9.90 5.72 -11.08
CA ARG A 237 9.21 5.87 -9.80
C ARG A 237 9.47 4.62 -8.97
N LEU A 238 10.32 4.78 -7.96
CA LEU A 238 10.64 3.70 -7.02
C LEU A 238 9.85 3.92 -5.72
N HIS A 239 9.20 2.88 -5.24
CA HIS A 239 8.62 2.83 -3.91
C HIS A 239 9.26 1.71 -3.09
N VAL A 240 9.82 2.04 -1.93
CA VAL A 240 10.39 1.05 -1.01
C VAL A 240 9.32 0.65 -0.01
N ALA A 241 8.90 -0.61 -0.05
CA ALA A 241 7.90 -1.15 0.86
C ALA A 241 8.46 -1.36 2.27
N HIS A 242 7.61 -1.19 3.29
CA HIS A 242 7.84 -1.51 4.72
C HIS A 242 9.29 -1.30 5.20
N LEU A 243 9.84 -0.11 4.95
CA LEU A 243 11.20 0.27 5.27
C LEU A 243 11.46 0.17 6.78
N SER A 244 12.50 -0.57 7.17
CA SER A 244 12.76 -0.93 8.56
C SER A 244 14.06 -0.34 9.12
N THR A 245 15.09 -0.09 8.27
CA THR A 245 16.42 0.23 8.75
C THR A 245 16.80 1.69 8.58
N SER A 246 17.66 2.20 9.48
CA SER A 246 18.13 3.60 9.43
C SER A 246 18.98 3.87 8.19
N ASP A 247 19.73 2.88 7.70
CA ASP A 247 20.61 3.07 6.53
C ASP A 247 19.79 3.06 5.24
N ALA A 248 18.75 2.23 5.13
CA ALA A 248 17.77 2.31 4.04
C ALA A 248 17.06 3.68 4.02
N LEU A 249 16.68 4.22 5.19
CA LEU A 249 16.11 5.57 5.28
C LEU A 249 17.10 6.65 4.81
N LYS A 250 18.39 6.52 5.13
CA LYS A 250 19.44 7.45 4.63
C LYS A 250 19.53 7.38 3.11
N ALA A 251 19.48 6.18 2.51
CA ALA A 251 19.49 6.00 1.06
C ALA A 251 18.28 6.67 0.40
N VAL A 252 17.07 6.45 0.91
CA VAL A 252 15.85 7.10 0.42
C VAL A 252 15.97 8.63 0.52
N ARG A 253 16.44 9.16 1.65
CA ARG A 253 16.68 10.61 1.81
C ARG A 253 17.71 11.15 0.82
N ARG A 254 18.77 10.39 0.52
CA ARG A 254 19.76 10.71 -0.51
C ARG A 254 19.10 10.82 -1.88
N GLY A 255 18.28 9.82 -2.27
CA GLY A 255 17.53 9.83 -3.53
C GLY A 255 16.61 11.04 -3.67
N LYS A 256 15.86 11.35 -2.61
CA LYS A 256 14.97 12.54 -2.59
C LYS A 256 15.74 13.85 -2.73
N ARG A 257 16.89 14.01 -2.06
CA ARG A 257 17.76 15.20 -2.23
C ARG A 257 18.30 15.33 -3.65
N ALA A 258 18.58 14.21 -4.30
CA ALA A 258 19.00 14.15 -5.72
C ALA A 258 17.82 14.28 -6.70
N LYS A 259 16.59 14.57 -6.22
CA LYS A 259 15.37 14.72 -7.00
C LYS A 259 14.93 13.46 -7.74
N ALA A 260 15.40 12.28 -7.36
CA ALA A 260 14.83 11.03 -7.81
C ALA A 260 13.40 10.85 -7.24
N ARG A 261 12.51 10.28 -8.01
CA ARG A 261 11.12 10.00 -7.60
C ARG A 261 11.07 8.75 -6.73
N VAL A 262 11.65 8.85 -5.53
CA VAL A 262 11.68 7.76 -4.56
C VAL A 262 10.72 8.07 -3.42
N THR A 263 9.90 7.08 -3.06
CA THR A 263 9.03 7.09 -1.88
C THR A 263 9.24 5.83 -1.07
N CYS A 264 8.80 5.82 0.18
CA CYS A 264 8.80 4.63 1.03
C CYS A 264 7.58 4.64 1.94
N GLU A 265 7.28 3.50 2.48
CA GLU A 265 6.22 3.31 3.48
C GLU A 265 6.77 2.56 4.70
N VAL A 266 6.01 2.61 5.78
CA VAL A 266 6.18 1.79 6.99
C VAL A 266 4.82 1.23 7.39
N THR A 267 4.82 0.10 8.10
CA THR A 267 3.59 -0.46 8.66
C THR A 267 3.34 0.10 10.07
N PRO A 268 2.12 -0.03 10.63
CA PRO A 268 1.85 0.32 12.02
C PRO A 268 2.79 -0.35 13.02
N HIS A 269 3.28 -1.55 12.71
CA HIS A 269 4.24 -2.27 13.55
C HIS A 269 5.53 -1.50 13.77
N HIS A 270 6.05 -0.81 12.73
CA HIS A 270 7.33 -0.08 12.79
C HIS A 270 7.34 1.13 13.71
N PHE A 271 6.18 1.67 14.08
CA PHE A 271 6.09 2.79 15.02
C PHE A 271 5.34 2.47 16.32
N ALA A 272 4.77 1.26 16.43
CA ALA A 272 4.04 0.81 17.62
C ALA A 272 4.79 -0.24 18.43
N LEU A 273 5.72 -0.99 17.81
CA LEU A 273 6.43 -2.12 18.41
C LEU A 273 7.95 -1.99 18.17
N ILE A 274 8.72 -2.63 19.05
CA ILE A 274 10.18 -2.74 18.99
C ILE A 274 10.58 -4.21 19.18
N ASP A 275 11.85 -4.54 18.91
CA ASP A 275 12.35 -5.93 18.98
C ASP A 275 12.25 -6.54 20.39
N GLU A 276 12.31 -5.73 21.46
CA GLU A 276 12.07 -6.17 22.84
C GLU A 276 10.64 -6.68 23.10
N ASN A 277 9.68 -6.35 22.24
CA ASN A 277 8.33 -6.91 22.31
C ASN A 277 8.27 -8.39 21.90
N VAL A 278 9.33 -8.93 21.27
CA VAL A 278 9.45 -10.36 20.99
C VAL A 278 9.75 -11.09 22.29
N GLY A 279 8.74 -11.70 22.90
CA GLY A 279 8.86 -12.48 24.14
C GLY A 279 9.02 -13.97 23.87
N GLY A 280 9.58 -14.71 24.86
CA GLY A 280 9.88 -16.14 24.75
C GLY A 280 8.68 -17.06 24.48
N ASN A 281 7.44 -16.57 24.65
CA ASN A 281 6.19 -17.29 24.37
C ASN A 281 5.34 -16.63 23.30
N THR A 282 5.83 -15.55 22.68
CA THR A 282 5.08 -14.83 21.64
C THR A 282 5.45 -15.43 20.30
N THR A 283 4.50 -16.04 19.64
CA THR A 283 4.65 -16.51 18.27
C THR A 283 5.17 -15.36 17.41
N CYS A 284 6.21 -15.62 16.62
CA CYS A 284 7.01 -14.67 15.85
C CYS A 284 6.25 -13.88 14.76
N LEU A 285 5.07 -13.33 15.05
CA LEU A 285 4.31 -12.51 14.11
C LEU A 285 4.99 -11.15 13.81
N PHE A 286 5.90 -10.72 14.68
CA PHE A 286 6.56 -9.40 14.59
C PHE A 286 8.07 -9.48 14.34
N ALA A 287 8.57 -10.65 14.02
CA ALA A 287 10.01 -10.89 13.92
C ALA A 287 10.68 -10.15 12.75
N LYS A 288 9.93 -9.66 11.77
CA LYS A 288 10.45 -8.94 10.60
C LYS A 288 10.37 -7.41 10.71
N THR A 289 9.87 -6.90 11.81
CA THR A 289 9.80 -5.45 12.07
C THR A 289 10.86 -5.08 13.10
N GLY A 290 12.02 -4.75 12.65
CA GLY A 290 13.11 -4.23 13.48
C GLY A 290 13.44 -2.81 13.11
#